data_e586939346c8cc5ba24ccedacdb601c4
#
_entry.id   e586939346c8cc5ba24ccedacdb601c4
#
_cell.length_a   1.000
_cell.length_b   1.000
_cell.length_c   1.000
_cell.angle_alpha   90.00
_cell.angle_beta   90.00
_cell.angle_gamma   90.00
#
_symmetry.space_group_name_H-M   'P 1'
#
loop_
_entity.id
_entity.type
_entity.pdbx_description
1 polymer ?
#
loop_
_entity_poly.entity_id
_entity_poly.type
_entity_poly.pdbx_seq_one_letter_code
_entity_poly.pdbx_strand_id
1 'polypeptide(L)'
;LLNAKYAYDYLHYLADPQKEEATMYVNNTYRQQEVYLSMANRVTLFPFWDINISADYQWNKLNANLTDFPYPRRNTALVAAATSLHFERFKLQASVLGTFVNENVASDTTSAGNKMEFTPTVITSYKPFKNIDLSLRAFYKRIFRMPTLNDLYYTFIGNIKLKPEYTNQYNVGFTYQKL
;
A
#
# COMPACT_ATOMS: atom_id res chain seq x y z
N LEU A 1 14.14 -13.84 -2.01
CA LEU A 1 13.19 -13.95 -0.90
C LEU A 1 11.81 -14.23 -1.47
N LEU A 2 11.11 -15.23 -0.89
CA LEU A 2 9.72 -15.54 -1.22
C LEU A 2 8.91 -15.55 0.07
N ASN A 3 7.71 -14.94 0.04
CA ASN A 3 6.78 -14.96 1.15
C ASN A 3 5.38 -15.30 0.65
N ALA A 4 4.62 -16.03 1.47
CA ALA A 4 3.20 -16.31 1.26
C ALA A 4 2.46 -16.12 2.58
N LYS A 5 1.26 -15.53 2.51
CA LYS A 5 0.38 -15.32 3.66
C LYS A 5 -1.06 -15.60 3.25
N TYR A 6 -1.80 -16.25 4.14
CA TYR A 6 -3.26 -16.29 4.10
C TYR A 6 -3.80 -15.66 5.38
N ALA A 7 -4.80 -14.79 5.24
CA ALA A 7 -5.51 -14.20 6.37
C ALA A 7 -7.03 -14.38 6.19
N TYR A 8 -7.69 -14.59 7.30
CA TYR A 8 -9.14 -14.67 7.40
C TYR A 8 -9.60 -13.82 8.59
N ASP A 9 -10.41 -12.79 8.29
CA ASP A 9 -10.97 -11.90 9.28
C ASP A 9 -12.48 -12.09 9.35
N TYR A 10 -12.98 -12.14 10.57
CA TYR A 10 -14.39 -12.26 10.89
C TYR A 10 -14.82 -11.11 11.79
N LEU A 11 -15.83 -10.36 11.37
CA LEU A 11 -16.44 -9.29 12.14
C LEU A 11 -17.94 -9.57 12.26
N HIS A 12 -18.43 -9.63 13.51
CA HIS A 12 -19.85 -9.65 13.81
C HIS A 12 -20.22 -8.35 14.52
N TYR A 13 -21.09 -7.57 13.92
CA TYR A 13 -21.62 -6.35 14.48
C TYR A 13 -23.09 -6.56 14.85
N LEU A 14 -23.39 -6.48 16.15
CA LEU A 14 -24.73 -6.59 16.70
C LEU A 14 -25.09 -5.29 17.43
N ALA A 15 -26.17 -4.65 17.03
CA ALA A 15 -26.80 -3.56 17.77
C ALA A 15 -28.26 -3.93 18.02
N ASP A 16 -28.66 -3.98 19.29
CA ASP A 16 -29.99 -4.41 19.73
C ASP A 16 -30.64 -3.28 20.58
N PRO A 17 -31.68 -2.57 20.06
CA PRO A 17 -32.35 -1.50 20.79
C PRO A 17 -32.96 -1.91 22.13
N GLN A 18 -33.14 -3.23 22.35
CA GLN A 18 -33.66 -3.74 23.62
C GLN A 18 -32.58 -3.94 24.70
N LYS A 19 -31.31 -3.97 24.29
CA LYS A 19 -30.17 -4.25 25.18
C LYS A 19 -29.19 -3.07 25.27
N GLU A 20 -29.20 -2.19 24.27
CA GLU A 20 -28.26 -1.08 24.15
C GLU A 20 -28.99 0.19 23.69
N GLU A 21 -28.37 1.36 23.83
CA GLU A 21 -28.85 2.63 23.28
C GLU A 21 -28.71 2.69 21.75
N ALA A 22 -29.22 1.68 21.06
CA ALA A 22 -29.21 1.62 19.60
C ALA A 22 -30.53 2.11 19.01
N THR A 23 -30.47 2.82 17.89
CA THR A 23 -31.64 3.35 17.21
C THR A 23 -32.36 2.32 16.33
N MET A 24 -31.67 1.24 15.95
CA MET A 24 -32.21 0.18 15.11
C MET A 24 -31.51 -1.16 15.40
N TYR A 25 -32.22 -2.24 15.12
CA TYR A 25 -31.62 -3.59 15.20
C TYR A 25 -30.70 -3.82 14.01
N VAL A 26 -29.44 -4.17 14.28
CA VAL A 26 -28.45 -4.52 13.28
C VAL A 26 -27.78 -5.83 13.70
N ASN A 27 -27.68 -6.79 12.78
CA ASN A 27 -27.01 -8.07 12.98
C ASN A 27 -26.22 -8.42 11.71
N ASN A 28 -25.08 -7.78 11.55
CA ASN A 28 -24.25 -7.89 10.35
C ASN A 28 -23.00 -8.73 10.63
N THR A 29 -22.74 -9.64 9.72
CA THR A 29 -21.53 -10.47 9.74
C THR A 29 -20.73 -10.21 8.47
N TYR A 30 -19.45 -9.91 8.63
CA TYR A 30 -18.50 -9.72 7.54
C TYR A 30 -17.39 -10.77 7.64
N ARG A 31 -16.97 -11.29 6.50
CA ARG A 31 -15.88 -12.27 6.38
C ARG A 31 -14.96 -11.80 5.26
N GLN A 32 -13.73 -11.47 5.63
CA GLN A 32 -12.71 -11.08 4.67
C GLN A 32 -11.65 -12.17 4.55
N GLN A 33 -11.26 -12.46 3.33
CA GLN A 33 -10.17 -13.37 3.00
C GLN A 33 -9.11 -12.62 2.23
N GLU A 34 -7.86 -12.90 2.54
CA GLU A 34 -6.70 -12.35 1.87
C GLU A 34 -5.68 -13.46 1.56
N VAL A 35 -5.21 -13.49 0.32
CA VAL A 35 -4.02 -14.23 -0.07
C VAL A 35 -2.98 -13.22 -0.52
N TYR A 36 -1.78 -13.31 0.02
CA TYR A 36 -0.66 -12.45 -0.35
C TYR A 36 0.55 -13.32 -0.71
N LEU A 37 1.16 -13.01 -1.85
CA LEU A 37 2.38 -13.62 -2.35
C LEU A 37 3.37 -12.52 -2.67
N SER A 38 4.64 -12.70 -2.32
CA SER A 38 5.69 -11.72 -2.52
C SER A 38 6.98 -12.39 -2.96
N MET A 39 7.65 -11.79 -3.93
CA MET A 39 8.99 -12.17 -4.37
C MET A 39 9.87 -10.94 -4.46
N ALA A 40 11.08 -11.02 -3.92
CA ALA A 40 12.08 -9.96 -4.03
C ALA A 40 13.46 -10.54 -4.34
N ASN A 41 14.15 -9.91 -5.27
CA ASN A 41 15.52 -10.22 -5.68
C ASN A 41 16.39 -8.96 -5.64
N ARG A 42 17.62 -9.12 -5.15
CA ARG A 42 18.66 -8.11 -5.21
C ARG A 42 19.82 -8.65 -6.03
N VAL A 43 20.30 -7.84 -6.94
CA VAL A 43 21.45 -8.12 -7.78
C VAL A 43 22.47 -7.01 -7.59
N THR A 44 23.67 -7.35 -7.12
CA THR A 44 24.81 -6.44 -7.04
C THR A 44 25.57 -6.52 -8.36
N LEU A 45 25.52 -5.47 -9.16
CA LEU A 45 26.21 -5.39 -10.45
C LEU A 45 27.68 -5.00 -10.26
N PHE A 46 27.92 -4.06 -9.35
CA PHE A 46 29.24 -3.58 -8.97
C PHE A 46 29.28 -3.32 -7.47
N PRO A 47 30.45 -3.22 -6.82
CA PRO A 47 30.55 -2.93 -5.38
C PRO A 47 29.83 -1.66 -4.93
N PHE A 48 29.57 -0.76 -5.87
CA PHE A 48 28.89 0.53 -5.63
C PHE A 48 27.48 0.59 -6.21
N TRP A 49 26.96 -0.48 -6.87
CA TRP A 49 25.70 -0.45 -7.57
C TRP A 49 24.88 -1.72 -7.38
N ASP A 50 23.72 -1.56 -6.75
CA ASP A 50 22.72 -2.61 -6.55
C ASP A 50 21.44 -2.30 -7.32
N ILE A 51 20.81 -3.36 -7.82
CA ILE A 51 19.43 -3.33 -8.37
C ILE A 51 18.57 -4.27 -7.54
N ASN A 52 17.37 -3.81 -7.18
CA ASN A 52 16.35 -4.61 -6.52
C ASN A 52 15.09 -4.63 -7.39
N ILE A 53 14.52 -5.81 -7.56
CA ILE A 53 13.27 -6.03 -8.25
C ILE A 53 12.37 -6.83 -7.32
N SER A 54 11.13 -6.37 -7.13
CA SER A 54 10.12 -7.10 -6.37
C SER A 54 8.79 -7.15 -7.11
N ALA A 55 8.05 -8.21 -6.85
CA ALA A 55 6.69 -8.37 -7.33
C ALA A 55 5.84 -8.98 -6.21
N ASP A 56 4.72 -8.33 -5.92
CA ASP A 56 3.76 -8.79 -4.94
C ASP A 56 2.40 -8.99 -5.60
N TYR A 57 1.67 -9.98 -5.15
CA TYR A 57 0.29 -10.21 -5.55
C TYR A 57 -0.58 -10.38 -4.32
N GLN A 58 -1.69 -9.65 -4.30
CA GLN A 58 -2.68 -9.70 -3.23
C GLN A 58 -4.06 -9.93 -3.81
N TRP A 59 -4.75 -10.95 -3.29
CA TRP A 59 -6.14 -11.22 -3.57
C TRP A 59 -6.96 -11.01 -2.31
N ASN A 60 -8.01 -10.20 -2.42
CA ASN A 60 -8.93 -9.91 -1.33
C ASN A 60 -10.38 -10.23 -1.74
N LYS A 61 -11.13 -10.80 -0.83
CA LYS A 61 -12.57 -11.05 -0.97
C LYS A 61 -13.29 -10.66 0.30
N LEU A 62 -14.38 -9.90 0.15
CA LEU A 62 -15.26 -9.54 1.26
C LEU A 62 -16.64 -10.18 1.04
N ASN A 63 -17.15 -10.87 2.07
CA ASN A 63 -18.49 -11.44 2.12
C ASN A 63 -19.26 -10.85 3.31
N ALA A 64 -20.59 -10.79 3.19
CA ALA A 64 -21.47 -10.42 4.29
C ALA A 64 -22.76 -11.27 4.25
N ASN A 65 -23.51 -11.26 5.35
CA ASN A 65 -24.82 -11.93 5.46
C ASN A 65 -26.00 -10.99 5.02
N LEU A 66 -25.69 -9.95 4.26
CA LEU A 66 -26.66 -8.93 3.85
C LEU A 66 -27.30 -9.29 2.53
N THR A 67 -28.60 -8.98 2.37
CA THR A 67 -29.29 -9.02 1.10
C THR A 67 -28.67 -7.99 0.15
N ASP A 68 -28.48 -8.34 -1.11
CA ASP A 68 -27.92 -7.47 -2.14
C ASP A 68 -26.47 -6.97 -1.89
N PHE A 69 -25.71 -7.70 -1.05
CA PHE A 69 -24.30 -7.39 -0.84
C PHE A 69 -23.50 -7.65 -2.13
N PRO A 70 -22.59 -6.74 -2.54
CA PRO A 70 -21.89 -6.82 -3.84
C PRO A 70 -20.80 -7.90 -3.92
N TYR A 71 -20.42 -8.55 -2.82
CA TYR A 71 -19.36 -9.58 -2.74
C TYR A 71 -18.07 -9.21 -3.48
N PRO A 72 -17.45 -8.07 -3.16
CA PRO A 72 -16.32 -7.56 -3.91
C PRO A 72 -15.11 -8.50 -3.83
N ARG A 73 -14.40 -8.59 -4.96
CA ARG A 73 -13.12 -9.28 -5.10
C ARG A 73 -12.13 -8.32 -5.72
N ARG A 74 -10.95 -8.20 -5.11
CA ARG A 74 -9.88 -7.33 -5.59
C ARG A 74 -8.61 -8.13 -5.79
N ASN A 75 -8.02 -7.96 -6.97
CA ASN A 75 -6.69 -8.42 -7.29
C ASN A 75 -5.78 -7.18 -7.35
N THR A 76 -4.68 -7.20 -6.62
CA THR A 76 -3.69 -6.13 -6.63
C THR A 76 -2.33 -6.76 -6.98
N ALA A 77 -1.72 -6.31 -8.06
CA ALA A 77 -0.34 -6.62 -8.37
C ALA A 77 0.52 -5.38 -8.14
N LEU A 78 1.63 -5.55 -7.45
CA LEU A 78 2.63 -4.53 -7.17
C LEU A 78 3.95 -4.97 -7.80
N VAL A 79 4.55 -4.13 -8.63
CA VAL A 79 5.86 -4.41 -9.22
C VAL A 79 6.77 -3.22 -8.95
N ALA A 80 7.88 -3.46 -8.28
CA ALA A 80 8.84 -2.42 -7.97
C ALA A 80 10.21 -2.72 -8.57
N ALA A 81 10.84 -1.67 -9.10
CA ALA A 81 12.24 -1.66 -9.46
C ALA A 81 12.94 -0.53 -8.70
N ALA A 82 14.07 -0.84 -8.10
CA ALA A 82 14.88 0.10 -7.34
C ALA A 82 16.36 -0.05 -7.72
N THR A 83 17.06 1.08 -7.74
CA THR A 83 18.50 1.14 -7.90
C THR A 83 19.14 1.86 -6.73
N SER A 84 20.30 1.40 -6.28
CA SER A 84 21.04 2.00 -5.19
C SER A 84 22.51 2.17 -5.61
N LEU A 85 22.96 3.43 -5.60
CA LEU A 85 24.36 3.82 -5.87
C LEU A 85 25.02 4.27 -4.58
N HIS A 86 26.21 3.71 -4.29
CA HIS A 86 26.94 3.95 -3.07
C HIS A 86 28.38 4.37 -3.40
N PHE A 87 28.61 5.67 -3.48
CA PHE A 87 29.96 6.23 -3.58
C PHE A 87 30.41 6.74 -2.21
N GLU A 88 31.71 7.00 -2.07
CA GLU A 88 32.29 7.46 -0.80
C GLU A 88 31.56 8.67 -0.18
N ARG A 89 31.19 9.62 -1.02
CA ARG A 89 30.57 10.90 -0.60
C ARG A 89 29.14 11.12 -1.08
N PHE A 90 28.66 10.27 -1.96
CA PHE A 90 27.35 10.39 -2.56
C PHE A 90 26.62 9.05 -2.53
N LYS A 91 25.40 9.07 -2.02
CA LYS A 91 24.50 7.92 -2.06
C LYS A 91 23.20 8.32 -2.74
N LEU A 92 22.73 7.51 -3.65
CA LEU A 92 21.45 7.68 -4.33
C LEU A 92 20.68 6.37 -4.27
N GLN A 93 19.42 6.46 -3.89
CA GLN A 93 18.46 5.37 -4.02
C GLN A 93 17.26 5.92 -4.80
N ALA A 94 16.92 5.28 -5.90
CA ALA A 94 15.76 5.61 -6.71
C ALA A 94 14.93 4.36 -6.92
N SER A 95 13.61 4.49 -6.85
CA SER A 95 12.68 3.38 -7.12
C SER A 95 11.40 3.87 -7.78
N VAL A 96 10.76 2.97 -8.49
CA VAL A 96 9.40 3.15 -8.99
C VAL A 96 8.57 1.92 -8.61
N LEU A 97 7.37 2.17 -8.08
CA LEU A 97 6.38 1.13 -7.78
C LEU A 97 5.21 1.29 -8.75
N GLY A 98 4.94 0.25 -9.54
CA GLY A 98 3.72 0.08 -10.30
C GLY A 98 2.67 -0.65 -9.47
N THR A 99 1.49 -0.06 -9.32
CA THR A 99 0.32 -0.65 -8.64
C THR A 99 -0.78 -0.88 -9.65
N PHE A 100 -1.23 -2.13 -9.78
CA PHE A 100 -2.26 -2.56 -10.71
C PHE A 100 -3.41 -3.17 -9.91
N VAL A 101 -4.55 -2.52 -9.90
CA VAL A 101 -5.75 -2.94 -9.17
C VAL A 101 -6.84 -3.33 -10.15
N ASN A 102 -7.36 -4.55 -9.99
CA ASN A 102 -8.55 -5.01 -10.68
C ASN A 102 -9.61 -5.42 -9.65
N GLU A 103 -10.78 -4.79 -9.73
CA GLU A 103 -11.86 -5.02 -8.79
C GLU A 103 -13.13 -5.44 -9.52
N ASN A 104 -13.73 -6.52 -9.04
CA ASN A 104 -14.97 -7.08 -9.55
C ASN A 104 -15.99 -7.25 -8.41
N VAL A 105 -17.26 -7.05 -8.74
CA VAL A 105 -18.41 -7.29 -7.85
C VAL A 105 -19.34 -8.34 -8.48
N ALA A 106 -20.05 -9.09 -7.66
CA ALA A 106 -20.92 -10.18 -8.10
C ALA A 106 -22.34 -9.73 -8.42
N SER A 107 -22.73 -8.51 -8.02
CA SER A 107 -24.06 -7.95 -8.29
C SER A 107 -23.99 -6.86 -9.37
N ASP A 108 -25.16 -6.40 -9.85
CA ASP A 108 -25.27 -5.27 -10.80
C ASP A 108 -24.78 -3.92 -10.21
N THR A 109 -24.21 -3.95 -9.01
CA THR A 109 -23.64 -2.80 -8.32
C THR A 109 -22.34 -2.37 -9.00
N THR A 110 -22.11 -1.07 -9.09
CA THR A 110 -20.87 -0.52 -9.67
C THR A 110 -19.67 -0.84 -8.75
N SER A 111 -18.58 -1.37 -9.31
CA SER A 111 -17.32 -1.52 -8.58
C SER A 111 -16.56 -0.17 -8.53
N ALA A 112 -15.60 -0.04 -7.60
CA ALA A 112 -14.70 1.13 -7.57
C ALA A 112 -13.77 1.21 -8.80
N GLY A 113 -13.79 0.17 -9.62
CA GLY A 113 -13.11 0.08 -10.91
C GLY A 113 -11.61 -0.25 -10.82
N ASN A 114 -11.03 -0.41 -12.00
CA ASN A 114 -9.62 -0.75 -12.14
C ASN A 114 -8.75 0.51 -12.03
N LYS A 115 -7.55 0.37 -11.47
CA LYS A 115 -6.57 1.44 -11.33
C LYS A 115 -5.17 0.95 -11.70
N MET A 116 -4.40 1.84 -12.31
CA MET A 116 -3.00 1.64 -12.60
C MET A 116 -2.25 2.92 -12.26
N GLU A 117 -1.26 2.82 -11.36
CA GLU A 117 -0.50 3.98 -10.89
C GLU A 117 0.98 3.65 -10.77
N PHE A 118 1.82 4.66 -11.06
CA PHE A 118 3.26 4.60 -10.85
C PHE A 118 3.69 5.65 -9.83
N THR A 119 4.38 5.19 -8.79
CA THR A 119 4.80 6.03 -7.67
C THR A 119 6.32 6.01 -7.53
N PRO A 120 7.01 7.09 -7.93
CA PRO A 120 8.45 7.21 -7.79
C PRO A 120 8.86 7.58 -6.36
N THR A 121 10.05 7.13 -5.98
CA THR A 121 10.76 7.54 -4.76
C THR A 121 12.22 7.79 -5.11
N VAL A 122 12.78 8.91 -4.64
CA VAL A 122 14.19 9.25 -4.79
C VAL A 122 14.71 9.70 -3.43
N ILE A 123 15.80 9.09 -2.99
CA ILE A 123 16.48 9.44 -1.73
C ILE A 123 17.94 9.67 -2.07
N THR A 124 18.50 10.78 -1.62
CA THR A 124 19.90 11.09 -1.84
C THR A 124 20.56 11.61 -0.58
N SER A 125 21.84 11.32 -0.43
CA SER A 125 22.69 11.96 0.57
C SER A 125 24.04 12.32 -0.03
N TYR A 126 24.59 13.45 0.39
CA TYR A 126 25.84 13.99 -0.09
C TYR A 126 26.69 14.56 1.03
N LYS A 127 27.97 14.17 1.10
CA LYS A 127 28.96 14.73 2.01
C LYS A 127 29.87 15.69 1.23
N PRO A 128 29.65 17.02 1.29
CA PRO A 128 30.39 17.99 0.47
C PRO A 128 31.87 18.08 0.85
N PHE A 129 32.22 17.84 2.13
CA PHE A 129 33.56 18.01 2.63
C PHE A 129 34.16 16.68 3.12
N LYS A 130 35.51 16.51 2.96
CA LYS A 130 36.22 15.34 3.49
C LYS A 130 36.51 15.47 4.99
N ASN A 131 36.85 16.68 5.42
CA ASN A 131 37.37 16.95 6.77
C ASN A 131 36.27 17.46 7.75
N ILE A 132 35.04 17.58 7.27
CA ILE A 132 33.92 18.04 8.07
C ILE A 132 32.81 17.00 7.91
N ASP A 133 32.33 16.44 9.00
CA ASP A 133 31.23 15.48 8.95
C ASP A 133 29.87 16.20 8.81
N LEU A 134 29.71 16.86 7.65
CA LEU A 134 28.47 17.45 7.18
C LEU A 134 27.85 16.53 6.14
N SER A 135 26.63 16.07 6.38
CA SER A 135 25.83 15.28 5.44
C SER A 135 24.54 15.99 5.09
N LEU A 136 24.35 16.26 3.82
CA LEU A 136 23.10 16.78 3.25
C LEU A 136 22.23 15.60 2.81
N ARG A 137 20.92 15.67 3.07
CA ARG A 137 19.96 14.62 2.67
C ARG A 137 18.75 15.27 2.04
N ALA A 138 18.24 14.60 1.01
CA ALA A 138 16.97 14.99 0.40
C ALA A 138 16.20 13.73 -0.01
N PHE A 139 14.88 13.80 0.08
CA PHE A 139 14.05 12.79 -0.56
C PHE A 139 12.79 13.39 -1.18
N TYR A 140 12.32 12.71 -2.21
CA TYR A 140 11.00 12.85 -2.80
C TYR A 140 10.34 11.49 -2.84
N LYS A 141 9.05 11.44 -2.46
CA LYS A 141 8.22 10.23 -2.54
C LYS A 141 6.80 10.60 -2.93
N ARG A 142 6.28 9.91 -3.96
CA ARG A 142 4.85 9.89 -4.25
C ARG A 142 4.24 8.62 -3.69
N ILE A 143 3.08 8.74 -3.04
CA ILE A 143 2.33 7.63 -2.46
C ILE A 143 0.96 7.59 -3.11
N PHE A 144 0.51 6.40 -3.44
CA PHE A 144 -0.85 6.08 -3.87
C PHE A 144 -1.47 5.09 -2.90
N ARG A 145 -2.71 5.34 -2.50
CA ARG A 145 -3.48 4.44 -1.64
C ARG A 145 -4.88 4.25 -2.22
N MET A 146 -5.23 3.01 -2.52
CA MET A 146 -6.59 2.62 -2.87
C MET A 146 -7.43 2.49 -1.59
N PRO A 147 -8.70 2.96 -1.55
CA PRO A 147 -9.61 2.67 -0.45
C PRO A 147 -9.73 1.17 -0.21
N THR A 148 -9.84 0.76 1.04
CA THR A 148 -10.03 -0.65 1.39
C THR A 148 -11.42 -1.15 0.97
N LEU A 149 -11.62 -2.48 0.90
CA LEU A 149 -12.95 -3.03 0.64
C LEU A 149 -13.95 -2.63 1.74
N ASN A 150 -13.47 -2.46 2.97
CA ASN A 150 -14.29 -2.03 4.09
C ASN A 150 -14.74 -0.58 3.94
N ASP A 151 -13.84 0.32 3.51
CA ASP A 151 -14.16 1.73 3.26
C ASP A 151 -15.20 1.89 2.15
N LEU A 152 -15.22 0.97 1.18
CA LEU A 152 -16.11 1.03 0.02
C LEU A 152 -17.45 0.34 0.25
N TYR A 153 -17.46 -0.82 0.92
CA TYR A 153 -18.60 -1.76 0.87
C TYR A 153 -19.24 -2.09 2.22
N TYR A 154 -18.71 -1.61 3.36
CA TYR A 154 -19.40 -1.81 4.63
C TYR A 154 -20.72 -1.06 4.65
N THR A 155 -21.77 -1.73 5.11
CA THR A 155 -23.10 -1.14 5.25
C THR A 155 -23.05 0.01 6.27
N PHE A 156 -23.76 1.10 5.96
CA PHE A 156 -23.89 2.37 6.71
C PHE A 156 -22.66 3.27 6.71
N ILE A 157 -21.44 2.73 6.60
CA ILE A 157 -20.19 3.51 6.68
C ILE A 157 -19.38 3.48 5.38
N GLY A 158 -19.58 2.47 4.53
CA GLY A 158 -18.90 2.36 3.25
C GLY A 158 -19.39 3.37 2.22
N ASN A 159 -18.49 3.85 1.39
CA ASN A 159 -18.81 4.76 0.29
C ASN A 159 -18.06 4.36 -0.97
N ILE A 160 -18.77 3.78 -1.93
CA ILE A 160 -18.21 3.33 -3.21
C ILE A 160 -17.65 4.47 -4.08
N LYS A 161 -18.02 5.73 -3.78
CA LYS A 161 -17.54 6.92 -4.50
C LYS A 161 -16.20 7.44 -3.97
N LEU A 162 -15.63 6.81 -2.94
CA LEU A 162 -14.31 7.18 -2.44
C LEU A 162 -13.27 7.06 -3.56
N LYS A 163 -12.46 8.09 -3.66
CA LYS A 163 -11.36 8.16 -4.63
C LYS A 163 -10.06 7.71 -3.97
N PRO A 164 -9.12 7.20 -4.77
CA PRO A 164 -7.77 6.94 -4.27
C PRO A 164 -7.11 8.19 -3.72
N GLU A 165 -6.27 8.01 -2.73
CA GLU A 165 -5.47 9.06 -2.11
C GLU A 165 -4.10 9.16 -2.78
N TYR A 166 -3.64 10.40 -2.96
CA TYR A 166 -2.32 10.72 -3.49
C TYR A 166 -1.60 11.66 -2.53
N THR A 167 -0.38 11.29 -2.16
CA THR A 167 0.45 12.13 -1.29
C THR A 167 1.82 12.32 -1.94
N ASN A 168 2.29 13.56 -2.03
CA ASN A 168 3.66 13.89 -2.40
C ASN A 168 4.40 14.37 -1.15
N GLN A 169 5.53 13.74 -0.86
CA GLN A 169 6.37 14.06 0.29
C GLN A 169 7.73 14.56 -0.21
N TYR A 170 8.17 15.68 0.35
CA TYR A 170 9.47 16.28 0.11
C TYR A 170 10.14 16.50 1.46
N ASN A 171 11.43 16.20 1.53
CA ASN A 171 12.21 16.49 2.72
C ASN A 171 13.63 16.88 2.31
N VAL A 172 14.17 17.91 2.97
CA VAL A 172 15.58 18.31 2.87
C VAL A 172 16.10 18.53 4.28
N GLY A 173 17.26 18.00 4.58
CA GLY A 173 17.86 18.10 5.90
C GLY A 173 19.38 17.99 5.83
N PHE A 174 20.02 18.34 6.94
CA PHE A 174 21.44 18.15 7.12
C PHE A 174 21.75 17.56 8.49
N THR A 175 22.87 16.88 8.58
CA THR A 175 23.45 16.41 9.84
C THR A 175 24.89 16.92 9.90
N TYR A 176 25.27 17.54 11.01
CA TYR A 176 26.62 17.98 11.28
C TYR A 176 27.09 17.36 12.58
N GLN A 177 28.27 16.76 12.56
CA GLN A 177 28.92 16.23 13.75
C GLN A 177 30.32 16.84 13.86
N LYS A 178 30.59 17.49 14.97
CA LYS A 178 31.92 17.95 15.33
C LYS A 178 32.65 16.76 15.98
N LEU A 179 33.76 16.35 15.39
CA LEU A 179 34.70 15.39 15.98
C LEU A 179 35.52 16.07 17.07
#